data_f331a0cd56f26272cbb8776c70f7d9b3
#
_entry.id   f331a0cd56f26272cbb8776c70f7d9b3
#
_cell.length_a   1.000
_cell.length_b   1.000
_cell.length_c   1.000
_cell.angle_alpha   90.00
_cell.angle_beta   90.00
_cell.angle_gamma   90.00
#
_symmetry.space_group_name_H-M   'P 1'
#
loop_
_entity.id
_entity.type
_entity.pdbx_description
1 polymer ?
#
loop_
_entity_poly.entity_id
_entity_poly.type
_entity_poly.pdbx_seq_one_letter_code
_entity_poly.pdbx_strand_id
1 'polypeptide(L)'
;AVVRWSVLPVVTAGNYSVYGCFYVRKWIVALATELVLETLSSLYATVYMRLWYRLMGAKIGKDAEISCNLAGRYDLTEIGAKCFIADEVVLGDECVRRGWMTLEPVKTEAQVFVGNDAVVPPGSYIPTGTLIGIKSRPPANSEMQPGDTWFGCPPIRLPVRQRFDSIGTNWTYEPPRWRRVLRAVFEAFAVSLPTALFITFGILTVEVLA
;
A
#
# COMPACT_ATOMS: atom_id res chain seq x y z
N ALA A 1 -8.87 -8.93 8.85
CA ALA A 1 -8.60 -10.20 8.16
C ALA A 1 -9.84 -11.11 8.15
N VAL A 2 -10.47 -11.41 9.31
CA VAL A 2 -11.62 -12.35 9.39
C VAL A 2 -12.74 -11.96 8.42
N VAL A 3 -13.21 -10.71 8.48
CA VAL A 3 -14.28 -10.21 7.57
C VAL A 3 -13.88 -10.37 6.10
N ARG A 4 -12.60 -10.10 5.75
CA ARG A 4 -12.08 -10.27 4.39
C ARG A 4 -12.31 -11.70 3.88
N TRP A 5 -11.87 -12.69 4.66
CA TRP A 5 -11.90 -14.10 4.25
C TRP A 5 -13.28 -14.74 4.37
N SER A 6 -14.17 -14.20 5.22
CA SER A 6 -15.55 -14.70 5.36
C SER A 6 -16.51 -14.14 4.31
N VAL A 7 -16.32 -12.88 3.89
CA VAL A 7 -17.27 -12.17 3.03
C VAL A 7 -16.86 -12.19 1.57
N LEU A 8 -15.57 -11.97 1.28
CA LEU A 8 -15.09 -11.83 -0.09
C LEU A 8 -14.26 -13.07 -0.48
N PRO A 9 -14.60 -13.80 -1.55
CA PRO A 9 -13.77 -14.86 -2.09
C PRO A 9 -12.47 -14.28 -2.65
N VAL A 10 -11.55 -15.16 -3.09
CA VAL A 10 -10.35 -14.73 -3.81
C VAL A 10 -10.76 -13.89 -5.01
N VAL A 11 -10.17 -12.70 -5.08
CA VAL A 11 -10.46 -11.73 -6.15
C VAL A 11 -9.61 -12.07 -7.36
N THR A 12 -10.24 -12.28 -8.50
CA THR A 12 -9.58 -12.56 -9.78
C THR A 12 -9.74 -11.40 -10.74
N ALA A 13 -8.81 -11.28 -11.69
CA ALA A 13 -8.94 -10.33 -12.78
C ALA A 13 -10.18 -10.64 -13.62
N GLY A 14 -10.89 -9.64 -14.08
CA GLY A 14 -12.08 -9.77 -14.91
C GLY A 14 -13.05 -8.63 -14.80
N ASN A 15 -14.18 -8.80 -15.47
CA ASN A 15 -15.28 -7.83 -15.49
C ASN A 15 -16.43 -8.32 -14.61
N TYR A 16 -16.86 -7.50 -13.69
CA TYR A 16 -17.93 -7.78 -12.75
C TYR A 16 -19.03 -6.73 -12.85
N SER A 17 -20.29 -7.16 -12.83
CA SER A 17 -21.40 -6.23 -12.78
C SER A 17 -21.45 -5.50 -11.43
N VAL A 18 -21.65 -4.19 -11.44
CA VAL A 18 -21.84 -3.40 -10.21
C VAL A 18 -23.15 -3.74 -9.51
N TYR A 19 -24.09 -4.38 -10.20
CA TYR A 19 -25.35 -4.86 -9.63
C TYR A 19 -25.25 -6.29 -9.07
N GLY A 20 -24.06 -6.91 -9.17
CA GLY A 20 -23.83 -8.29 -8.71
C GLY A 20 -23.45 -8.38 -7.23
N CYS A 21 -23.68 -9.55 -6.63
CA CYS A 21 -23.30 -9.84 -5.24
C CYS A 21 -21.80 -9.67 -4.98
N PHE A 22 -20.95 -9.89 -5.98
CA PHE A 22 -19.49 -9.72 -5.85
C PHE A 22 -19.14 -8.26 -5.54
N TYR A 23 -19.76 -7.30 -6.23
CA TYR A 23 -19.53 -5.89 -5.99
C TYR A 23 -19.87 -5.49 -4.56
N VAL A 24 -21.05 -5.93 -4.07
CA VAL A 24 -21.51 -5.65 -2.69
C VAL A 24 -20.53 -6.24 -1.67
N ARG A 25 -20.09 -7.49 -1.85
CA ARG A 25 -19.11 -8.14 -0.96
C ARG A 25 -17.77 -7.39 -0.94
N LYS A 26 -17.28 -6.99 -2.12
CA LYS A 26 -16.05 -6.20 -2.24
C LYS A 26 -16.20 -4.85 -1.53
N TRP A 27 -17.33 -4.18 -1.72
CA TRP A 27 -17.62 -2.91 -1.07
C TRP A 27 -17.66 -3.03 0.46
N ILE A 28 -18.32 -4.06 1.00
CA ILE A 28 -18.34 -4.33 2.45
C ILE A 28 -16.91 -4.49 2.99
N VAL A 29 -16.07 -5.25 2.30
CA VAL A 29 -14.68 -5.46 2.73
C VAL A 29 -13.86 -4.17 2.62
N ALA A 30 -14.06 -3.38 1.58
CA ALA A 30 -13.40 -2.09 1.42
C ALA A 30 -13.78 -1.13 2.57
N LEU A 31 -15.07 -0.98 2.84
CA LEU A 31 -15.58 -0.16 3.94
C LEU A 31 -15.07 -0.63 5.31
N ALA A 32 -15.13 -1.94 5.58
CA ALA A 32 -14.61 -2.50 6.83
C ALA A 32 -13.11 -2.26 6.99
N THR A 33 -12.35 -2.30 5.90
CA THR A 33 -10.91 -2.01 5.92
C THR A 33 -10.65 -0.53 6.20
N GLU A 34 -11.38 0.34 5.56
CA GLU A 34 -11.29 1.79 5.76
C GLU A 34 -11.54 2.16 7.23
N LEU A 35 -12.64 1.67 7.81
CA LEU A 35 -12.97 1.87 9.23
C LEU A 35 -11.87 1.34 10.17
N VAL A 36 -11.29 0.17 9.85
CA VAL A 36 -10.20 -0.40 10.65
C VAL A 36 -8.93 0.45 10.53
N LEU A 37 -8.58 0.91 9.34
CA LEU A 37 -7.40 1.76 9.12
C LEU A 37 -7.56 3.15 9.74
N GLU A 38 -8.77 3.70 9.74
CA GLU A 38 -9.09 4.94 10.44
C GLU A 38 -8.93 4.79 11.96
N THR A 39 -9.48 3.71 12.53
CA THR A 39 -9.36 3.39 13.96
C THR A 39 -7.91 3.07 14.36
N LEU A 40 -7.17 2.35 13.51
CA LEU A 40 -5.78 1.99 13.69
C LEU A 40 -4.83 2.90 12.88
N SER A 41 -5.12 4.20 12.84
CA SER A 41 -4.34 5.17 12.07
C SER A 41 -2.84 5.15 12.44
N SER A 42 -2.52 4.80 13.68
CA SER A 42 -1.14 4.61 14.14
C SER A 42 -0.41 3.43 13.49
N LEU A 43 -1.13 2.46 12.87
CA LEU A 43 -0.54 1.35 12.12
C LEU A 43 -0.06 1.77 10.73
N TYR A 44 -0.63 2.85 10.21
CA TYR A 44 -0.34 3.38 8.88
C TYR A 44 1.13 3.79 8.76
N ALA A 45 1.74 3.53 7.61
CA ALA A 45 3.15 3.80 7.33
C ALA A 45 4.18 3.09 8.25
N THR A 46 3.77 2.05 8.98
CA THR A 46 4.67 1.25 9.80
C THR A 46 5.14 -0.03 9.10
N VAL A 47 6.19 -0.66 9.65
CA VAL A 47 6.64 -1.98 9.17
C VAL A 47 5.59 -3.08 9.30
N TYR A 48 4.58 -2.88 10.16
CA TYR A 48 3.48 -3.81 10.39
C TYR A 48 2.44 -3.80 9.27
N MET A 49 2.30 -2.69 8.54
CA MET A 49 1.37 -2.57 7.42
C MET A 49 1.60 -3.63 6.34
N ARG A 50 2.85 -3.98 6.09
CA ARG A 50 3.23 -5.09 5.20
C ARG A 50 2.65 -6.43 5.64
N LEU A 51 2.70 -6.73 6.95
CA LEU A 51 2.13 -7.97 7.51
C LEU A 51 0.61 -7.97 7.38
N TRP A 52 -0.03 -6.84 7.66
CA TRP A 52 -1.46 -6.66 7.47
C TRP A 52 -1.88 -6.99 6.05
N TYR A 53 -1.25 -6.41 5.04
CA TYR A 53 -1.62 -6.66 3.65
C TYR A 53 -1.36 -8.10 3.20
N ARG A 54 -0.33 -8.74 3.71
CA ARG A 54 -0.10 -10.18 3.47
C ARG A 54 -1.22 -11.04 4.08
N LEU A 55 -1.67 -10.72 5.28
CA LEU A 55 -2.82 -11.40 5.91
C LEU A 55 -4.13 -11.18 5.16
N MET A 56 -4.23 -10.07 4.44
CA MET A 56 -5.38 -9.78 3.58
C MET A 56 -5.30 -10.45 2.20
N GLY A 57 -4.16 -11.03 1.82
CA GLY A 57 -3.98 -11.79 0.58
C GLY A 57 -3.02 -11.16 -0.44
N ALA A 58 -2.47 -9.97 -0.19
CA ALA A 58 -1.54 -9.31 -1.10
C ALA A 58 -0.14 -9.96 -1.07
N LYS A 59 0.53 -9.99 -2.21
CA LYS A 59 1.91 -10.46 -2.33
C LYS A 59 2.87 -9.30 -2.13
N ILE A 60 3.41 -9.18 -0.92
CA ILE A 60 4.30 -8.07 -0.57
C ILE A 60 5.72 -8.59 -0.34
N GLY A 61 6.69 -8.03 -1.04
CA GLY A 61 8.10 -8.36 -0.92
C GLY A 61 8.72 -7.99 0.42
N LYS A 62 9.96 -8.42 0.62
CA LYS A 62 10.72 -8.12 1.83
C LYS A 62 11.11 -6.64 1.85
N ASP A 63 11.02 -6.03 3.05
CA ASP A 63 11.40 -4.64 3.29
C ASP A 63 10.67 -3.61 2.36
N ALA A 64 9.48 -3.95 1.87
CA ALA A 64 8.60 -3.00 1.20
C ALA A 64 7.88 -2.15 2.24
N GLU A 65 7.75 -0.86 1.98
CA GLU A 65 7.00 0.11 2.77
C GLU A 65 5.78 0.57 1.99
N ILE A 66 4.61 0.55 2.62
CA ILE A 66 3.34 0.81 1.95
C ILE A 66 2.50 1.72 2.83
N SER A 67 2.21 2.89 2.31
CA SER A 67 1.40 3.93 2.94
C SER A 67 0.15 4.26 2.12
N CYS A 68 -0.44 3.29 1.44
CA CYS A 68 -1.68 3.47 0.68
C CYS A 68 -2.70 2.39 1.02
N ASN A 69 -3.99 2.66 0.77
CA ASN A 69 -5.05 1.67 0.95
C ASN A 69 -5.23 0.84 -0.33
N LEU A 70 -5.24 -0.48 -0.20
CA LEU A 70 -5.47 -1.42 -1.32
C LEU A 70 -6.95 -1.74 -1.57
N ALA A 71 -7.86 -1.19 -0.78
CA ALA A 71 -9.32 -1.18 -0.97
C ALA A 71 -9.93 -2.51 -1.46
N GLY A 72 -9.54 -3.65 -0.86
CA GLY A 72 -10.11 -4.97 -1.18
C GLY A 72 -9.52 -5.66 -2.41
N ARG A 73 -8.49 -5.12 -3.06
CA ARG A 73 -7.82 -5.71 -4.24
C ARG A 73 -6.55 -6.49 -3.89
N TYR A 74 -6.50 -7.03 -2.70
CA TYR A 74 -5.30 -7.65 -2.15
C TYR A 74 -4.73 -8.76 -3.04
N ASP A 75 -5.58 -9.65 -3.55
CA ASP A 75 -5.17 -10.79 -4.38
C ASP A 75 -4.60 -10.36 -5.75
N LEU A 76 -4.92 -9.16 -6.20
CA LEU A 76 -4.46 -8.57 -7.47
C LEU A 76 -3.24 -7.67 -7.30
N THR A 77 -2.72 -7.54 -6.08
CA THR A 77 -1.61 -6.63 -5.78
C THR A 77 -0.34 -7.43 -5.48
N GLU A 78 0.69 -7.22 -6.28
CA GLU A 78 2.02 -7.78 -6.09
C GLU A 78 3.06 -6.66 -6.02
N ILE A 79 3.65 -6.46 -4.85
CA ILE A 79 4.66 -5.42 -4.60
C ILE A 79 5.99 -6.11 -4.31
N GLY A 80 7.01 -5.77 -5.09
CA GLY A 80 8.35 -6.32 -4.98
C GLY A 80 9.09 -5.94 -3.71
N ALA A 81 10.30 -6.47 -3.56
CA ALA A 81 11.14 -6.19 -2.39
C ALA A 81 11.69 -4.76 -2.40
N LYS A 82 11.84 -4.16 -1.21
CA LYS A 82 12.45 -2.83 -1.04
C LYS A 82 11.73 -1.73 -1.84
N CYS A 83 10.44 -1.90 -2.12
CA CYS A 83 9.60 -0.88 -2.73
C CYS A 83 9.14 0.13 -1.68
N PHE A 84 8.89 1.34 -2.13
CA PHE A 84 8.28 2.39 -1.34
C PHE A 84 7.04 2.91 -2.08
N ILE A 85 5.86 2.64 -1.51
CA ILE A 85 4.57 3.15 -2.01
C ILE A 85 4.11 4.21 -1.02
N ALA A 86 4.12 5.46 -1.45
CA ALA A 86 3.88 6.61 -0.59
C ALA A 86 2.40 6.81 -0.26
N ASP A 87 2.12 7.88 0.49
CA ASP A 87 0.77 8.23 0.94
C ASP A 87 -0.15 8.56 -0.22
N GLU A 88 -1.43 8.26 -0.07
CA GLU A 88 -2.51 8.60 -1.00
C GLU A 88 -2.31 8.04 -2.42
N VAL A 89 -1.41 7.07 -2.59
CA VAL A 89 -1.21 6.40 -3.87
C VAL A 89 -2.44 5.57 -4.21
N VAL A 90 -3.03 5.85 -5.37
CA VAL A 90 -4.07 5.01 -5.98
C VAL A 90 -3.38 3.88 -6.73
N LEU A 91 -3.36 2.68 -6.15
CA LEU A 91 -2.66 1.53 -6.71
C LEU A 91 -3.64 0.51 -7.31
N GLY A 92 -3.83 0.58 -8.62
CA GLY A 92 -4.62 -0.38 -9.38
C GLY A 92 -6.11 -0.35 -9.08
N ASP A 93 -6.68 0.81 -8.84
CA ASP A 93 -8.10 0.95 -8.60
C ASP A 93 -8.92 0.44 -9.77
N GLU A 94 -10.07 -0.15 -9.43
CA GLU A 94 -10.99 -0.66 -10.43
C GLU A 94 -11.50 0.43 -11.38
N CYS A 95 -11.60 0.09 -12.63
CA CYS A 95 -12.27 0.92 -13.62
C CYS A 95 -13.76 0.57 -13.66
N VAL A 96 -14.61 1.51 -13.22
CA VAL A 96 -16.07 1.34 -13.30
C VAL A 96 -16.59 2.11 -14.51
N ARG A 97 -17.20 1.40 -15.46
CA ARG A 97 -17.74 1.98 -16.67
C ARG A 97 -19.03 1.28 -17.09
N ARG A 98 -20.08 2.04 -17.34
CA ARG A 98 -21.37 1.54 -17.85
C ARG A 98 -21.95 0.37 -17.05
N GLY A 99 -21.83 0.41 -15.71
CA GLY A 99 -22.35 -0.65 -14.85
C GLY A 99 -21.45 -1.89 -14.72
N TRP A 100 -20.26 -1.85 -15.28
CA TRP A 100 -19.24 -2.89 -15.16
C TRP A 100 -18.01 -2.37 -14.42
N MET A 101 -17.49 -3.20 -13.54
CA MET A 101 -16.25 -2.99 -12.80
C MET A 101 -15.19 -3.92 -13.39
N THR A 102 -14.12 -3.36 -13.93
CA THR A 102 -12.97 -4.11 -14.44
C THR A 102 -11.87 -4.13 -13.37
N LEU A 103 -11.40 -5.33 -13.06
CA LEU A 103 -10.30 -5.58 -12.14
C LEU A 103 -9.12 -6.18 -12.89
N GLU A 104 -7.94 -5.61 -12.73
CA GLU A 104 -6.69 -6.10 -13.32
C GLU A 104 -5.58 -6.10 -12.27
N PRO A 105 -4.59 -7.03 -12.39
CA PRO A 105 -3.50 -7.10 -11.44
C PRO A 105 -2.55 -5.91 -11.59
N VAL A 106 -2.00 -5.46 -10.48
CA VAL A 106 -0.87 -4.53 -10.46
C VAL A 106 0.34 -5.21 -9.89
N LYS A 107 1.45 -5.09 -10.59
CA LYS A 107 2.72 -5.66 -10.18
C LYS A 107 3.83 -4.64 -10.21
N THR A 108 4.57 -4.54 -9.13
CA THR A 108 5.84 -3.81 -9.08
C THR A 108 6.98 -4.78 -8.84
N GLU A 109 8.09 -4.60 -9.53
CA GLU A 109 9.33 -5.31 -9.23
C GLU A 109 10.06 -4.70 -8.03
N ALA A 110 11.32 -5.07 -7.81
CA ALA A 110 12.08 -4.59 -6.66
C ALA A 110 12.49 -3.12 -6.76
N GLN A 111 12.65 -2.45 -5.62
CA GLN A 111 13.18 -1.09 -5.51
C GLN A 111 12.40 -0.03 -6.30
N VAL A 112 11.11 -0.24 -6.50
CA VAL A 112 10.20 0.74 -7.11
C VAL A 112 9.82 1.78 -6.07
N PHE A 113 9.84 3.04 -6.48
CA PHE A 113 9.32 4.16 -5.71
C PHE A 113 8.09 4.75 -6.41
N VAL A 114 6.99 4.87 -5.67
CA VAL A 114 5.77 5.55 -6.13
C VAL A 114 5.48 6.70 -5.17
N GLY A 115 5.55 7.91 -5.67
CA GLY A 115 5.38 9.14 -4.89
C GLY A 115 3.93 9.41 -4.49
N ASN A 116 3.75 10.31 -3.53
CA ASN A 116 2.44 10.69 -2.99
C ASN A 116 1.45 11.08 -4.07
N ASP A 117 0.17 10.74 -3.86
CA ASP A 117 -0.93 11.06 -4.78
C ASP A 117 -0.74 10.53 -6.22
N ALA A 118 0.21 9.65 -6.46
CA ALA A 118 0.37 9.05 -7.77
C ALA A 118 -0.76 8.08 -8.10
N VAL A 119 -1.15 8.03 -9.37
CA VAL A 119 -2.21 7.15 -9.84
C VAL A 119 -1.62 6.07 -10.74
N VAL A 120 -1.47 4.87 -10.21
CA VAL A 120 -1.04 3.67 -10.95
C VAL A 120 -2.27 2.94 -11.45
N PRO A 121 -2.53 2.89 -12.77
CA PRO A 121 -3.71 2.24 -13.34
C PRO A 121 -3.76 0.74 -13.05
N PRO A 122 -4.95 0.10 -13.09
CA PRO A 122 -5.07 -1.34 -13.13
C PRO A 122 -4.33 -1.91 -14.35
N GLY A 123 -3.80 -3.13 -14.25
CA GLY A 123 -2.99 -3.76 -15.29
C GLY A 123 -1.54 -3.26 -15.40
N SER A 124 -1.12 -2.36 -14.51
CA SER A 124 0.24 -1.81 -14.55
C SER A 124 1.30 -2.82 -14.10
N TYR A 125 2.40 -2.85 -14.84
CA TYR A 125 3.62 -3.54 -14.48
C TYR A 125 4.77 -2.53 -14.40
N ILE A 126 5.36 -2.36 -13.22
CA ILE A 126 6.42 -1.37 -12.99
C ILE A 126 7.75 -2.09 -12.78
N PRO A 127 8.72 -1.91 -13.70
CA PRO A 127 10.03 -2.58 -13.66
C PRO A 127 10.90 -2.14 -12.47
N THR A 128 11.92 -2.95 -12.20
CA THR A 128 12.88 -2.72 -11.11
C THR A 128 13.50 -1.32 -11.12
N GLY A 129 13.59 -0.71 -9.94
CA GLY A 129 14.25 0.58 -9.75
C GLY A 129 13.54 1.78 -10.36
N THR A 130 12.35 1.61 -10.93
CA THR A 130 11.56 2.71 -11.50
C THR A 130 11.09 3.66 -10.41
N LEU A 131 11.11 4.96 -10.72
CA LEU A 131 10.53 6.01 -9.89
C LEU A 131 9.35 6.65 -10.61
N ILE A 132 8.20 6.62 -9.95
CA ILE A 132 7.02 7.41 -10.35
C ILE A 132 6.94 8.60 -9.38
N GLY A 133 6.95 9.80 -9.91
CA GLY A 133 6.94 11.03 -9.12
C GLY A 133 5.61 11.27 -8.39
N ILE A 134 5.61 12.31 -7.55
CA ILE A 134 4.38 12.76 -6.87
C ILE A 134 3.34 13.23 -7.89
N LYS A 135 2.05 12.95 -7.62
CA LYS A 135 0.92 13.34 -8.50
C LYS A 135 1.11 12.94 -9.95
N SER A 136 1.81 11.84 -10.17
CA SER A 136 2.17 11.36 -11.50
C SER A 136 1.42 10.08 -11.85
N ARG A 137 1.37 9.81 -13.14
CA ARG A 137 0.84 8.55 -13.66
C ARG A 137 1.93 7.86 -14.48
N PRO A 138 2.17 6.55 -14.31
CA PRO A 138 3.08 5.83 -15.18
C PRO A 138 2.55 5.78 -16.62
N PRO A 139 3.43 5.69 -17.64
CA PRO A 139 3.05 5.46 -19.03
C PRO A 139 2.56 4.01 -19.22
N ALA A 140 2.32 3.64 -20.48
CA ALA A 140 2.01 2.25 -20.81
C ALA A 140 3.17 1.30 -20.44
N ASN A 141 2.84 0.05 -20.08
CA ASN A 141 3.84 -0.94 -19.63
C ASN A 141 5.00 -1.13 -20.62
N SER A 142 4.71 -1.05 -21.93
CA SER A 142 5.71 -1.20 -23.00
C SER A 142 6.74 -0.07 -23.09
N GLU A 143 6.47 1.06 -22.47
CA GLU A 143 7.33 2.24 -22.51
C GLU A 143 8.29 2.30 -21.33
N MET A 144 8.03 1.56 -20.25
CA MET A 144 8.82 1.58 -19.03
C MET A 144 10.02 0.64 -19.11
N GLN A 145 11.20 1.15 -18.74
CA GLN A 145 12.43 0.39 -18.62
C GLN A 145 12.90 0.39 -17.15
N PRO A 146 13.66 -0.64 -16.72
CA PRO A 146 14.25 -0.66 -15.38
C PRO A 146 15.09 0.60 -15.09
N GLY A 147 14.87 1.19 -13.94
CA GLY A 147 15.58 2.40 -13.50
C GLY A 147 15.06 3.72 -14.05
N ASP A 148 14.01 3.71 -14.85
CA ASP A 148 13.37 4.92 -15.37
C ASP A 148 12.81 5.82 -14.26
N THR A 149 12.71 7.10 -14.58
CA THR A 149 12.02 8.09 -13.75
C THR A 149 10.95 8.78 -14.57
N TRP A 150 9.72 8.68 -14.09
CA TRP A 150 8.54 9.25 -14.75
C TRP A 150 7.87 10.28 -13.87
N PHE A 151 7.48 11.40 -14.45
CA PHE A 151 6.87 12.51 -13.76
C PHE A 151 5.72 13.12 -14.57
N GLY A 152 4.66 13.50 -13.88
CA GLY A 152 3.53 14.22 -14.46
C GLY A 152 2.38 13.36 -14.98
N CYS A 153 1.33 14.07 -15.43
CA CYS A 153 0.17 13.52 -16.11
C CYS A 153 -0.27 14.51 -17.20
N PRO A 154 0.08 14.27 -18.49
CA PRO A 154 0.68 13.04 -19.05
C PRO A 154 2.11 12.78 -18.56
N PRO A 155 2.56 11.50 -18.56
CA PRO A 155 3.87 11.13 -18.06
C PRO A 155 4.99 11.60 -18.97
N ILE A 156 6.04 12.16 -18.37
CA ILE A 156 7.26 12.58 -19.04
C ILE A 156 8.42 11.80 -18.42
N ARG A 157 9.24 11.16 -19.25
CA ARG A 157 10.45 10.49 -18.80
C ARG A 157 11.53 11.50 -18.51
N LEU A 158 12.10 11.48 -17.31
CA LEU A 158 13.24 12.30 -16.96
C LEU A 158 14.53 11.63 -17.46
N PRO A 159 15.38 12.36 -18.22
CA PRO A 159 16.56 11.78 -18.86
C PRO A 159 17.66 11.38 -17.87
N VAL A 160 17.71 12.06 -16.74
CA VAL A 160 18.73 11.83 -15.71
C VAL A 160 18.08 11.78 -14.33
N ARG A 161 18.31 10.69 -13.61
CA ARG A 161 17.96 10.59 -12.19
C ARG A 161 19.12 11.08 -11.35
N GLN A 162 18.87 12.03 -10.47
CA GLN A 162 19.86 12.46 -9.50
C GLN A 162 20.23 11.29 -8.56
N ARG A 163 21.48 10.93 -8.50
CA ARG A 163 21.99 9.87 -7.62
C ARG A 163 22.93 10.50 -6.59
N PHE A 164 22.74 10.09 -5.35
CA PHE A 164 23.64 10.49 -4.25
C PHE A 164 24.59 9.32 -3.96
N ASP A 165 25.70 9.26 -4.67
CA ASP A 165 26.69 8.17 -4.54
C ASP A 165 27.39 8.17 -3.17
N SER A 166 27.28 9.27 -2.41
CA SER A 166 27.81 9.39 -1.06
C SER A 166 27.02 8.64 0.01
N ILE A 167 25.81 8.18 -0.30
CA ILE A 167 24.96 7.47 0.68
C ILE A 167 25.08 5.97 0.44
N GLY A 168 25.75 5.28 1.37
CA GLY A 168 25.91 3.83 1.31
C GLY A 168 24.59 3.07 1.40
N THR A 169 24.53 1.89 0.79
CA THR A 169 23.32 1.02 0.76
C THR A 169 22.84 0.60 2.16
N ASN A 170 23.72 0.57 3.15
CA ASN A 170 23.43 0.32 4.55
C ASN A 170 22.58 1.41 5.23
N TRP A 171 22.46 2.58 4.61
CA TRP A 171 21.57 3.66 5.06
C TRP A 171 20.23 3.68 4.32
N THR A 172 20.16 3.04 3.18
CA THR A 172 18.97 3.04 2.30
C THR A 172 18.30 1.67 2.22
N TYR A 173 18.77 0.83 1.31
CA TYR A 173 18.10 -0.45 0.99
C TYR A 173 18.51 -1.62 1.87
N GLU A 174 19.64 -1.54 2.59
CA GLU A 174 20.21 -2.66 3.36
C GLU A 174 20.59 -2.25 4.80
N PRO A 175 19.65 -1.69 5.57
CA PRO A 175 19.96 -1.32 6.95
C PRO A 175 20.33 -2.57 7.77
N PRO A 176 21.29 -2.46 8.70
CA PRO A 176 21.70 -3.58 9.56
C PRO A 176 20.53 -4.07 10.40
N ARG A 177 20.56 -5.35 10.79
CA ARG A 177 19.46 -6.01 11.51
C ARG A 177 19.05 -5.27 12.78
N TRP A 178 20.00 -4.75 13.53
CA TRP A 178 19.69 -4.05 14.77
C TRP A 178 18.84 -2.79 14.55
N ARG A 179 19.07 -2.02 13.47
CA ARG A 179 18.24 -0.85 13.11
C ARG A 179 16.82 -1.26 12.73
N ARG A 180 16.66 -2.37 12.02
CA ARG A 180 15.32 -2.90 11.67
C ARG A 180 14.55 -3.32 12.91
N VAL A 181 15.23 -3.99 13.86
CA VAL A 181 14.62 -4.39 15.14
C VAL A 181 14.29 -3.16 15.97
N LEU A 182 15.21 -2.21 16.09
CA LEU A 182 14.98 -0.97 16.84
C LEU A 182 13.77 -0.19 16.25
N ARG A 183 13.69 -0.05 14.94
CA ARG A 183 12.55 0.57 14.27
C ARG A 183 11.25 -0.18 14.57
N ALA A 184 11.25 -1.50 14.45
CA ALA A 184 10.05 -2.30 14.73
C ALA A 184 9.60 -2.15 16.20
N VAL A 185 10.52 -2.20 17.17
CA VAL A 185 10.19 -1.98 18.58
C VAL A 185 9.64 -0.57 18.82
N PHE A 186 10.28 0.45 18.26
CA PHE A 186 9.81 1.82 18.41
C PHE A 186 8.42 2.03 17.79
N GLU A 187 8.19 1.50 16.60
CA GLU A 187 6.88 1.57 15.95
C GLU A 187 5.82 0.76 16.71
N ALA A 188 6.15 -0.42 17.28
CA ALA A 188 5.24 -1.16 18.14
C ALA A 188 4.80 -0.35 19.35
N PHE A 189 5.77 0.33 19.98
CA PHE A 189 5.49 1.22 21.11
C PHE A 189 4.61 2.41 20.67
N ALA A 190 4.95 3.07 19.57
CA ALA A 190 4.19 4.19 19.03
C ALA A 190 2.74 3.81 18.65
N VAL A 191 2.53 2.62 18.09
CA VAL A 191 1.19 2.10 17.75
C VAL A 191 0.37 1.77 19.01
N SER A 192 1.01 1.20 20.03
CA SER A 192 0.29 0.76 21.25
C SER A 192 0.03 1.90 22.25
N LEU A 193 0.87 2.92 22.26
CA LEU A 193 0.83 3.98 23.27
C LEU A 193 -0.51 4.76 23.31
N PRO A 194 -1.07 5.23 22.18
CA PRO A 194 -2.34 5.97 22.21
C PRO A 194 -3.49 5.15 22.82
N THR A 195 -3.58 3.88 22.43
CA THR A 195 -4.60 2.95 22.92
C THR A 195 -4.42 2.66 24.41
N ALA A 196 -3.18 2.44 24.85
CA ALA A 196 -2.87 2.21 26.26
C ALA A 196 -3.22 3.43 27.13
N LEU A 197 -2.87 4.64 26.67
CA LEU A 197 -3.23 5.88 27.36
C LEU A 197 -4.74 6.06 27.44
N PHE A 198 -5.45 5.81 26.34
CA PHE A 198 -6.91 5.92 26.32
C PHE A 198 -7.58 4.98 27.32
N ILE A 199 -7.16 3.71 27.34
CA ILE A 199 -7.68 2.72 28.29
C ILE A 199 -7.35 3.12 29.75
N THR A 200 -6.10 3.51 30.02
CA THR A 200 -5.68 3.93 31.35
C THR A 200 -6.47 5.13 31.84
N PHE A 201 -6.66 6.14 30.98
CA PHE A 201 -7.43 7.32 31.33
C PHE A 201 -8.91 6.99 31.58
N GLY A 202 -9.48 6.09 30.79
CA GLY A 202 -10.85 5.58 30.98
C GLY A 202 -11.02 4.90 32.33
N ILE A 203 -10.09 4.01 32.71
CA ILE A 203 -10.13 3.32 34.02
C ILE A 203 -10.05 4.32 35.16
N LEU A 204 -9.07 5.24 35.12
CA LEU A 204 -8.90 6.26 36.14
C LEU A 204 -10.14 7.15 36.29
N THR A 205 -10.78 7.51 35.17
CA THR A 205 -12.01 8.31 35.21
C THR A 205 -13.15 7.56 35.90
N VAL A 206 -13.32 6.26 35.63
CA VAL A 206 -14.34 5.45 36.30
C VAL A 206 -14.06 5.31 37.79
N GLU A 207 -12.79 5.11 38.19
CA GLU A 207 -12.41 5.01 39.61
C GLU A 207 -12.64 6.32 40.38
N VAL A 208 -12.44 7.46 39.74
CA VAL A 208 -12.67 8.78 40.36
C VAL A 208 -14.16 9.12 40.50
N LEU A 209 -14.99 8.59 39.61
CA LEU A 209 -16.45 8.84 39.61
C LEU A 209 -17.26 7.82 40.43
N ALA A 210 -16.63 6.71 40.84
CA ALA A 210 -17.23 5.67 41.69
C ALA A 210 -17.01 5.96 43.17
#